data_86caebcb55b64bcf2a5dabd38b92704b
#
_entry.id   86caebcb55b64bcf2a5dabd38b92704b
#
_cell.length_a   1.000
_cell.length_b   1.000
_cell.length_c   1.000
_cell.angle_alpha   90.00
_cell.angle_beta   90.00
_cell.angle_gamma   90.00
#
_symmetry.space_group_name_H-M   'P 1'
#
loop_
_entity.id
_entity.type
_entity.pdbx_description
1 polymer ?
#
loop_
_entity_poly.entity_id
_entity_poly.type
_entity_poly.pdbx_seq_one_letter_code
_entity_poly.pdbx_strand_id
1 'polypeptide(L)'
;IMVNGHRIGYVPDKHGNWVKASDRAMAPIRSEIGFVFQRFNLWPHMTVLENIIQAPVRVRGMARDEAIAIAEELLRRVRLSDKRDAYPGRLSGGQQQRVAIARSLAMKPALMLFDEPTSALDPETIGEVLEVMKELALGGMTMVCVTHEMGFAREVSDRVVMMDDGVIIEEGTPEHFFLNPTHERTRQFLSKIL
;
A
#
# COMPACT_ATOMS: atom_id res chain seq x y z
N ILE A 1 -3.90 12.90 12.11
CA ILE A 1 -4.05 11.50 11.69
C ILE A 1 -3.66 10.61 12.87
N MET A 2 -4.43 9.55 13.08
CA MET A 2 -4.19 8.53 14.11
C MET A 2 -4.05 7.18 13.45
N VAL A 3 -3.09 6.37 13.89
CA VAL A 3 -2.93 4.96 13.48
C VAL A 3 -2.75 4.14 14.75
N ASN A 4 -3.56 3.11 14.97
CA ASN A 4 -3.56 2.28 16.19
C ASN A 4 -3.51 3.09 17.50
N GLY A 5 -4.26 4.19 17.58
CA GLY A 5 -4.27 5.07 18.74
C GLY A 5 -3.05 6.01 18.87
N HIS A 6 -2.07 5.91 17.98
CA HIS A 6 -0.89 6.78 17.95
C HIS A 6 -1.10 7.97 17.01
N ARG A 7 -0.80 9.18 17.51
CA ARG A 7 -0.85 10.39 16.68
C ARG A 7 0.38 10.48 15.78
N ILE A 8 0.17 10.58 14.47
CA ILE A 8 1.26 10.72 13.50
C ILE A 8 1.86 12.11 13.57
N GLY A 9 3.21 12.18 13.67
CA GLY A 9 3.97 13.43 13.63
C GLY A 9 4.09 14.17 14.96
N TYR A 10 3.40 13.76 16.01
CA TYR A 10 3.40 14.44 17.29
C TYR A 10 3.44 13.46 18.47
N VAL A 11 4.14 13.83 19.53
CA VAL A 11 4.21 13.12 20.82
C VAL A 11 3.94 14.10 21.96
N PRO A 12 3.41 13.65 23.11
CA PRO A 12 3.27 14.53 24.26
C PRO A 12 4.66 14.81 24.88
N ASP A 13 4.88 16.06 25.28
CA ASP A 13 6.02 16.45 26.12
C ASP A 13 5.76 16.09 27.60
N LYS A 14 6.73 16.39 28.47
CA LYS A 14 6.61 16.15 29.92
C LYS A 14 5.48 16.94 30.61
N HIS A 15 4.90 17.91 29.95
CA HIS A 15 3.77 18.73 30.42
C HIS A 15 2.44 18.35 29.75
N GLY A 16 2.45 17.32 28.87
CA GLY A 16 1.27 16.86 28.14
C GLY A 16 0.96 17.65 26.86
N ASN A 17 1.79 18.61 26.47
CA ASN A 17 1.59 19.36 25.23
C ASN A 17 2.08 18.55 24.02
N TRP A 18 1.36 18.64 22.90
CA TRP A 18 1.72 17.97 21.68
C TRP A 18 2.86 18.71 20.96
N VAL A 19 4.03 18.06 20.90
CA VAL A 19 5.21 18.57 20.20
C VAL A 19 5.54 17.68 19.01
N LYS A 20 6.22 18.26 18.00
CA LYS A 20 6.64 17.51 16.81
C LYS A 20 7.54 16.34 17.22
N ALA A 21 7.17 15.15 16.80
CA ALA A 21 7.94 13.94 17.09
C ALA A 21 9.28 13.93 16.36
N SER A 22 10.31 13.40 17.00
CA SER A 22 11.58 13.08 16.32
C SER A 22 11.42 11.88 15.41
N ASP A 23 12.31 11.71 14.42
CA ASP A 23 12.31 10.53 13.55
C ASP A 23 12.44 9.21 14.32
N ARG A 24 13.23 9.22 15.42
CA ARG A 24 13.36 8.05 16.29
C ARG A 24 12.06 7.71 17.01
N ALA A 25 11.31 8.70 17.47
CA ALA A 25 10.01 8.49 18.10
C ALA A 25 8.95 8.02 17.10
N MET A 26 9.06 8.41 15.83
CA MET A 26 8.14 8.00 14.77
C MET A 26 8.46 6.63 14.16
N ALA A 27 9.68 6.12 14.31
CA ALA A 27 10.11 4.87 13.69
C ALA A 27 9.22 3.66 14.05
N PRO A 28 8.80 3.43 15.30
CA PRO A 28 7.89 2.34 15.65
C PRO A 28 6.54 2.48 14.95
N ILE A 29 5.96 3.68 14.93
CA ILE A 29 4.67 3.94 14.30
C ILE A 29 4.75 3.72 12.78
N ARG A 30 5.81 4.21 12.13
CA ARG A 30 6.05 3.97 10.70
C ARG A 30 6.20 2.48 10.37
N SER A 31 6.71 1.67 11.28
CA SER A 31 6.85 0.23 11.07
C SER A 31 5.50 -0.52 11.07
N GLU A 32 4.43 0.12 11.54
CA GLU A 32 3.05 -0.40 11.49
C GLU A 32 2.30 0.02 10.23
N ILE A 33 2.92 0.83 9.37
CA ILE A 33 2.33 1.31 8.12
C ILE A 33 3.14 0.73 6.95
N GLY A 34 2.48 -0.07 6.12
CA GLY A 34 3.04 -0.50 4.85
C GLY A 34 2.84 0.60 3.80
N PHE A 35 3.84 0.84 2.96
CA PHE A 35 3.72 1.80 1.87
C PHE A 35 4.18 1.17 0.55
N VAL A 36 3.33 1.27 -0.46
CA VAL A 36 3.58 0.82 -1.83
C VAL A 36 3.55 2.04 -2.74
N PHE A 37 4.71 2.35 -3.33
CA PHE A 37 4.91 3.50 -4.20
C PHE A 37 4.52 3.19 -5.65
N GLN A 38 4.29 4.23 -6.43
CA GLN A 38 4.13 4.18 -7.88
C GLN A 38 5.34 3.53 -8.58
N ARG A 39 6.55 3.87 -8.13
CA ARG A 39 7.79 3.16 -8.51
C ARG A 39 8.06 2.09 -7.46
N PHE A 40 8.41 0.91 -7.90
CA PHE A 40 8.54 -0.31 -7.06
C PHE A 40 9.52 -0.16 -5.89
N ASN A 41 10.55 0.68 -6.05
CA ASN A 41 11.58 1.00 -5.04
C ASN A 41 12.22 -0.24 -4.41
N LEU A 42 12.41 -1.31 -5.20
CA LEU A 42 13.14 -2.49 -4.78
C LEU A 42 14.64 -2.21 -4.75
N TRP A 43 15.36 -2.83 -3.82
CA TRP A 43 16.82 -2.78 -3.79
C TRP A 43 17.39 -3.65 -4.92
N PRO A 44 18.03 -3.06 -5.94
CA PRO A 44 18.43 -3.78 -7.15
C PRO A 44 19.56 -4.79 -6.92
N HIS A 45 20.34 -4.62 -5.87
CA HIS A 45 21.44 -5.49 -5.46
C HIS A 45 21.04 -6.64 -4.55
N MET A 46 19.77 -6.74 -4.20
CA MET A 46 19.18 -7.79 -3.38
C MET A 46 18.23 -8.66 -4.20
N THR A 47 18.18 -9.96 -3.91
CA THR A 47 17.18 -10.87 -4.47
C THR A 47 15.77 -10.48 -4.01
N VAL A 48 14.75 -11.07 -4.61
CA VAL A 48 13.36 -10.92 -4.18
C VAL A 48 13.19 -11.31 -2.71
N LEU A 49 13.70 -12.48 -2.32
CA LEU A 49 13.66 -12.92 -0.93
C LEU A 49 14.32 -11.90 0.00
N GLU A 50 15.52 -11.45 -0.31
CA GLU A 50 16.27 -10.48 0.50
C GLU A 50 15.52 -9.16 0.62
N ASN A 51 14.90 -8.66 -0.46
CA ASN A 51 14.04 -7.48 -0.42
C ASN A 51 12.89 -7.62 0.59
N ILE A 52 12.28 -8.80 0.68
CA ILE A 52 11.13 -9.04 1.57
C ILE A 52 11.57 -9.17 3.02
N ILE A 53 12.64 -9.92 3.31
CA ILE A 53 13.06 -10.22 4.69
C ILE A 53 13.87 -9.12 5.36
N GLN A 54 14.40 -8.16 4.61
CA GLN A 54 15.32 -7.14 5.11
C GLN A 54 14.73 -6.34 6.30
N ALA A 55 13.52 -5.83 6.14
CA ALA A 55 12.88 -5.04 7.18
C ALA A 55 12.44 -5.86 8.40
N PRO A 56 11.78 -7.02 8.27
CA PRO A 56 11.48 -7.91 9.38
C PRO A 56 12.72 -8.23 10.24
N VAL A 57 13.82 -8.60 9.60
CA VAL A 57 15.07 -8.95 10.32
C VAL A 57 15.72 -7.72 10.95
N ARG A 58 15.89 -6.61 10.20
CA ARG A 58 16.66 -5.45 10.66
C ARG A 58 15.90 -4.51 11.59
N VAL A 59 14.59 -4.37 11.36
CA VAL A 59 13.76 -3.39 12.11
C VAL A 59 13.01 -4.07 13.25
N ARG A 60 12.45 -5.28 13.03
CA ARG A 60 11.70 -6.01 14.06
C ARG A 60 12.57 -7.01 14.84
N GLY A 61 13.83 -7.23 14.44
CA GLY A 61 14.72 -8.21 15.10
C GLY A 61 14.25 -9.65 14.93
N MET A 62 13.44 -9.93 13.90
CA MET A 62 12.91 -11.27 13.64
C MET A 62 14.02 -12.23 13.27
N ALA A 63 13.94 -13.48 13.74
CA ALA A 63 14.87 -14.51 13.32
C ALA A 63 14.83 -14.71 11.80
N ARG A 64 16.00 -14.91 11.17
CA ARG A 64 16.09 -14.98 9.69
C ARG A 64 15.23 -16.11 9.13
N ASP A 65 15.20 -17.27 9.76
CA ASP A 65 14.43 -18.42 9.29
C ASP A 65 12.92 -18.17 9.38
N GLU A 66 12.47 -17.48 10.43
CA GLU A 66 11.08 -17.04 10.56
C GLU A 66 10.71 -16.02 9.46
N ALA A 67 11.59 -15.07 9.20
CA ALA A 67 11.39 -14.07 8.13
C ALA A 67 11.34 -14.74 6.74
N ILE A 68 12.16 -15.77 6.50
CA ILE A 68 12.14 -16.56 5.26
C ILE A 68 10.80 -17.28 5.11
N ALA A 69 10.31 -17.95 6.14
CA ALA A 69 9.04 -18.67 6.09
C ALA A 69 7.87 -17.71 5.77
N ILE A 70 7.85 -16.53 6.39
CA ILE A 70 6.85 -15.48 6.08
C ILE A 70 7.00 -15.00 4.64
N ALA A 71 8.22 -14.76 4.17
CA ALA A 71 8.46 -14.29 2.81
C ALA A 71 8.00 -15.31 1.76
N GLU A 72 8.25 -16.60 1.97
CA GLU A 72 7.81 -17.66 1.07
C GLU A 72 6.29 -17.79 1.03
N GLU A 73 5.60 -17.62 2.17
CA GLU A 73 4.14 -17.54 2.21
C GLU A 73 3.63 -16.34 1.41
N LEU A 74 4.22 -15.16 1.59
CA LEU A 74 3.85 -13.95 0.86
C LEU A 74 4.12 -14.10 -0.63
N LEU A 75 5.23 -14.71 -1.02
CA LEU A 75 5.53 -14.99 -2.43
C LEU A 75 4.49 -15.91 -3.08
N ARG A 76 3.97 -16.89 -2.35
CA ARG A 76 2.84 -17.71 -2.83
C ARG A 76 1.59 -16.86 -3.04
N ARG A 77 1.24 -16.01 -2.07
CA ARG A 77 0.07 -15.11 -2.17
C ARG A 77 0.16 -14.18 -3.37
N VAL A 78 1.35 -13.63 -3.65
CA VAL A 78 1.53 -12.75 -4.81
C VAL A 78 1.90 -13.50 -6.09
N ARG A 79 1.84 -14.85 -6.10
CA ARG A 79 2.07 -15.73 -7.26
C ARG A 79 3.47 -15.57 -7.89
N LEU A 80 4.51 -15.50 -7.03
CA LEU A 80 5.91 -15.29 -7.41
C LEU A 80 6.89 -16.25 -6.71
N SER A 81 6.43 -17.45 -6.31
CA SER A 81 7.29 -18.43 -5.61
C SER A 81 8.52 -18.82 -6.43
N ASP A 82 8.40 -18.88 -7.75
CA ASP A 82 9.47 -19.21 -8.70
C ASP A 82 10.51 -18.08 -8.86
N LYS A 83 10.21 -16.86 -8.38
CA LYS A 83 11.07 -15.68 -8.48
C LYS A 83 11.86 -15.37 -7.20
N ARG A 84 11.80 -16.27 -6.20
CA ARG A 84 12.41 -16.10 -4.87
C ARG A 84 13.85 -15.58 -4.92
N ASP A 85 14.67 -16.19 -5.77
CA ASP A 85 16.10 -15.92 -5.87
C ASP A 85 16.46 -15.02 -7.08
N ALA A 86 15.44 -14.48 -7.77
CA ALA A 86 15.64 -13.54 -8.87
C ALA A 86 16.00 -12.14 -8.34
N TYR A 87 16.71 -11.36 -9.15
CA TYR A 87 16.97 -9.94 -8.90
C TYR A 87 15.90 -9.07 -9.57
N PRO A 88 15.57 -7.88 -9.01
CA PRO A 88 14.56 -6.99 -9.55
C PRO A 88 14.67 -6.70 -11.04
N GLY A 89 15.89 -6.53 -11.56
CA GLY A 89 16.11 -6.27 -12.99
C GLY A 89 15.72 -7.42 -13.93
N ARG A 90 15.38 -8.60 -13.42
CA ARG A 90 14.88 -9.75 -14.19
C ARG A 90 13.36 -9.93 -14.07
N LEU A 91 12.65 -8.99 -13.45
CA LEU A 91 11.22 -9.03 -13.23
C LEU A 91 10.51 -8.01 -14.13
N SER A 92 9.30 -8.35 -14.60
CA SER A 92 8.41 -7.36 -15.21
C SER A 92 7.98 -6.30 -14.19
N GLY A 93 7.43 -5.17 -14.64
CA GLY A 93 6.91 -4.12 -13.76
C GLY A 93 5.86 -4.65 -12.78
N GLY A 94 4.88 -5.41 -13.27
CA GLY A 94 3.85 -6.02 -12.42
C GLY A 94 4.42 -7.03 -11.40
N GLN A 95 5.45 -7.79 -11.77
CA GLN A 95 6.15 -8.66 -10.84
C GLN A 95 6.89 -7.85 -9.76
N GLN A 96 7.58 -6.78 -10.13
CA GLN A 96 8.26 -5.91 -9.17
C GLN A 96 7.29 -5.26 -8.20
N GLN A 97 6.12 -4.83 -8.69
CA GLN A 97 5.08 -4.24 -7.83
C GLN A 97 4.51 -5.26 -6.84
N ARG A 98 4.27 -6.49 -7.28
CA ARG A 98 3.81 -7.57 -6.39
C ARG A 98 4.87 -7.93 -5.34
N VAL A 99 6.16 -7.86 -5.66
CA VAL A 99 7.24 -7.98 -4.67
C VAL A 99 7.22 -6.81 -3.69
N ALA A 100 6.99 -5.57 -4.14
CA ALA A 100 6.89 -4.40 -3.26
C ALA A 100 5.70 -4.52 -2.28
N ILE A 101 4.57 -5.06 -2.74
CA ILE A 101 3.42 -5.39 -1.89
C ILE A 101 3.82 -6.46 -0.85
N ALA A 102 4.43 -7.57 -1.27
CA ALA A 102 4.87 -8.64 -0.36
C ALA A 102 5.88 -8.12 0.67
N ARG A 103 6.83 -7.28 0.27
CA ARG A 103 7.80 -6.62 1.16
C ARG A 103 7.11 -5.79 2.25
N SER A 104 6.10 -5.02 1.87
CA SER A 104 5.34 -4.20 2.82
C SER A 104 4.53 -5.07 3.79
N LEU A 105 3.90 -6.13 3.30
CA LEU A 105 3.12 -7.09 4.09
C LEU A 105 3.98 -7.89 5.08
N ALA A 106 5.26 -8.14 4.77
CA ALA A 106 6.17 -8.87 5.64
C ALA A 106 6.38 -8.17 7.01
N MET A 107 6.14 -6.88 7.07
CA MET A 107 6.15 -6.10 8.32
C MET A 107 4.85 -6.27 9.13
N LYS A 108 3.86 -7.05 8.67
CA LYS A 108 2.55 -7.22 9.32
C LYS A 108 1.94 -5.86 9.70
N PRO A 109 1.75 -4.95 8.74
CA PRO A 109 1.29 -3.59 9.03
C PRO A 109 -0.18 -3.59 9.44
N ALA A 110 -0.58 -2.59 10.24
CA ALA A 110 -1.97 -2.33 10.58
C ALA A 110 -2.71 -1.56 9.47
N LEU A 111 -1.96 -0.86 8.61
CA LEU A 111 -2.47 -0.03 7.52
C LEU A 111 -1.55 -0.15 6.31
N MET A 112 -2.12 -0.34 5.12
CA MET A 112 -1.39 -0.27 3.86
C MET A 112 -1.77 1.01 3.10
N LEU A 113 -0.77 1.75 2.67
CA LEU A 113 -0.92 2.92 1.80
C LEU A 113 -0.43 2.56 0.40
N PHE A 114 -1.24 2.83 -0.60
CA PHE A 114 -0.92 2.63 -2.01
C PHE A 114 -0.97 3.97 -2.74
N ASP A 115 0.13 4.34 -3.37
CA ASP A 115 0.26 5.57 -4.14
C ASP A 115 0.38 5.22 -5.62
N GLU A 116 -0.73 5.27 -6.34
CA GLU A 116 -0.86 4.92 -7.76
C GLU A 116 -0.12 3.62 -8.15
N PRO A 117 -0.44 2.48 -7.52
CA PRO A 117 0.36 1.25 -7.64
C PRO A 117 0.42 0.64 -9.05
N THR A 118 -0.44 1.08 -9.96
CA THR A 118 -0.54 0.56 -11.33
C THR A 118 -0.06 1.52 -12.41
N SER A 119 0.15 2.80 -12.10
CA SER A 119 0.43 3.84 -13.12
C SER A 119 1.78 3.70 -13.83
N ALA A 120 2.71 2.93 -13.29
CA ALA A 120 4.00 2.63 -13.94
C ALA A 120 4.03 1.25 -14.63
N LEU A 121 2.86 0.61 -14.82
CA LEU A 121 2.74 -0.74 -15.35
C LEU A 121 2.21 -0.76 -16.79
N ASP A 122 2.62 -1.79 -17.53
CA ASP A 122 2.00 -2.11 -18.81
C ASP A 122 0.54 -2.60 -18.57
N PRO A 123 -0.41 -2.25 -19.45
CA PRO A 123 -1.83 -2.62 -19.30
C PRO A 123 -2.07 -4.12 -19.06
N GLU A 124 -1.24 -4.97 -19.68
CA GLU A 124 -1.35 -6.43 -19.54
C GLU A 124 -1.07 -6.95 -18.13
N THR A 125 -0.30 -6.18 -17.32
CA THR A 125 0.14 -6.59 -15.97
C THR A 125 -0.65 -5.92 -14.84
N ILE A 126 -1.47 -4.92 -15.14
CA ILE A 126 -2.31 -4.20 -14.16
C ILE A 126 -3.24 -5.17 -13.43
N GLY A 127 -3.93 -6.05 -14.17
CA GLY A 127 -4.88 -6.99 -13.61
C GLY A 127 -4.30 -7.89 -12.52
N GLU A 128 -3.06 -8.37 -12.70
CA GLU A 128 -2.39 -9.21 -11.71
C GLU A 128 -2.11 -8.50 -10.38
N VAL A 129 -1.81 -7.20 -10.44
CA VAL A 129 -1.56 -6.38 -9.24
C VAL A 129 -2.88 -6.06 -8.54
N LEU A 130 -3.91 -5.69 -9.30
CA LEU A 130 -5.24 -5.39 -8.76
C LEU A 130 -5.87 -6.62 -8.09
N GLU A 131 -5.68 -7.81 -8.64
CA GLU A 131 -6.13 -9.07 -8.02
C GLU A 131 -5.52 -9.28 -6.64
N VAL A 132 -4.19 -9.08 -6.49
CA VAL A 132 -3.53 -9.16 -5.19
C VAL A 132 -4.10 -8.12 -4.21
N MET A 133 -4.31 -6.88 -4.66
CA MET A 133 -4.88 -5.83 -3.82
C MET A 133 -6.32 -6.13 -3.42
N LYS A 134 -7.12 -6.70 -4.31
CA LYS A 134 -8.48 -7.16 -4.04
C LYS A 134 -8.50 -8.28 -2.99
N GLU A 135 -7.63 -9.28 -3.12
CA GLU A 135 -7.48 -10.33 -2.12
C GLU A 135 -7.13 -9.77 -0.73
N LEU A 136 -6.31 -8.71 -0.66
CA LEU A 136 -5.99 -8.03 0.59
C LEU A 136 -7.20 -7.30 1.19
N ALA A 137 -7.97 -6.58 0.37
CA ALA A 137 -9.18 -5.88 0.81
C ALA A 137 -10.22 -6.86 1.38
N LEU A 138 -10.52 -7.93 0.63
CA LEU A 138 -11.45 -8.99 1.05
C LEU A 138 -10.95 -9.73 2.30
N GLY A 139 -9.63 -9.80 2.50
CA GLY A 139 -9.00 -10.33 3.71
C GLY A 139 -9.06 -9.41 4.93
N GLY A 140 -9.71 -8.25 4.83
CA GLY A 140 -9.91 -7.29 5.93
C GLY A 140 -8.71 -6.38 6.20
N MET A 141 -7.77 -6.26 5.26
CA MET A 141 -6.65 -5.31 5.38
C MET A 141 -7.16 -3.88 5.27
N THR A 142 -6.88 -3.06 6.27
CA THR A 142 -7.13 -1.61 6.19
C THR A 142 -6.20 -0.98 5.15
N MET A 143 -6.77 -0.34 4.14
CA MET A 143 -6.03 0.25 3.03
C MET A 143 -6.49 1.67 2.71
N VAL A 144 -5.54 2.52 2.34
CA VAL A 144 -5.81 3.79 1.66
C VAL A 144 -5.11 3.74 0.31
N CYS A 145 -5.88 3.92 -0.76
CA CYS A 145 -5.43 3.80 -2.14
C CYS A 145 -5.63 5.11 -2.89
N VAL A 146 -4.57 5.66 -3.45
CA VAL A 146 -4.66 6.64 -4.54
C VAL A 146 -4.59 5.86 -5.85
N THR A 147 -5.62 5.96 -6.67
CA THR A 147 -5.72 5.14 -7.88
C THR A 147 -6.53 5.81 -8.99
N HIS A 148 -6.21 5.46 -10.22
CA HIS A 148 -7.01 5.76 -11.42
C HIS A 148 -7.86 4.56 -11.88
N GLU A 149 -7.77 3.43 -11.18
CA GLU A 149 -8.49 2.20 -11.50
C GLU A 149 -9.91 2.26 -10.91
N MET A 150 -10.83 2.93 -11.62
CA MET A 150 -12.19 3.17 -11.10
C MET A 150 -12.98 1.88 -10.89
N GLY A 151 -12.77 0.87 -11.73
CA GLY A 151 -13.36 -0.46 -11.57
C GLY A 151 -12.97 -1.11 -10.25
N PHE A 152 -11.68 -1.08 -9.92
CA PHE A 152 -11.16 -1.57 -8.65
C PHE A 152 -11.73 -0.78 -7.46
N ALA A 153 -11.68 0.57 -7.53
CA ALA A 153 -12.20 1.42 -6.46
C ALA A 153 -13.69 1.14 -6.19
N ARG A 154 -14.50 0.98 -7.25
CA ARG A 154 -15.92 0.66 -7.14
C ARG A 154 -16.19 -0.69 -6.49
N GLU A 155 -15.34 -1.68 -6.76
CA GLU A 155 -15.54 -3.06 -6.32
C GLU A 155 -15.14 -3.31 -4.86
N VAL A 156 -14.05 -2.66 -4.39
CA VAL A 156 -13.42 -3.05 -3.12
C VAL A 156 -13.43 -1.98 -2.04
N SER A 157 -13.75 -0.73 -2.37
CA SER A 157 -13.68 0.33 -1.35
C SER A 157 -14.97 0.41 -0.53
N ASP A 158 -14.82 0.67 0.77
CA ASP A 158 -15.94 1.02 1.65
C ASP A 158 -16.27 2.52 1.54
N ARG A 159 -15.28 3.34 1.14
CA ARG A 159 -15.40 4.79 1.06
C ARG A 159 -14.50 5.31 -0.07
N VAL A 160 -15.05 6.23 -0.86
CA VAL A 160 -14.35 6.94 -1.93
C VAL A 160 -14.28 8.41 -1.59
N VAL A 161 -13.12 9.03 -1.86
CA VAL A 161 -12.85 10.45 -1.60
C VAL A 161 -12.34 11.09 -2.88
N MET A 162 -12.98 12.16 -3.31
CA MET A 162 -12.50 13.02 -4.41
C MET A 162 -11.78 14.22 -3.85
N MET A 163 -10.56 14.44 -4.34
CA MET A 163 -9.76 15.61 -4.02
C MET A 163 -9.55 16.47 -5.28
N ASP A 164 -9.65 17.77 -5.14
CA ASP A 164 -9.33 18.75 -6.18
C ASP A 164 -8.69 19.97 -5.51
N ASP A 165 -7.63 20.52 -6.10
CA ASP A 165 -6.87 21.66 -5.56
C ASP A 165 -6.49 21.55 -4.07
N GLY A 166 -6.15 20.33 -3.61
CA GLY A 166 -5.70 20.07 -2.24
C GLY A 166 -6.81 19.99 -1.19
N VAL A 167 -8.08 20.06 -1.59
CA VAL A 167 -9.24 19.93 -0.71
C VAL A 167 -10.10 18.74 -1.07
N ILE A 168 -10.76 18.16 -0.07
CA ILE A 168 -11.77 17.12 -0.30
C ILE A 168 -13.05 17.83 -0.77
N ILE A 169 -13.51 17.50 -1.98
CA ILE A 169 -14.71 18.10 -2.58
C ILE A 169 -15.92 17.19 -2.51
N GLU A 170 -15.72 15.88 -2.43
CA GLU A 170 -16.78 14.91 -2.26
C GLU A 170 -16.25 13.63 -1.60
N GLU A 171 -17.07 13.00 -0.77
CA GLU A 171 -16.80 11.69 -0.19
C GLU A 171 -18.10 10.90 0.00
N GLY A 172 -18.02 9.59 -0.08
CA GLY A 172 -19.19 8.74 0.10
C GLY A 172 -18.88 7.26 -0.12
N THR A 173 -19.94 6.43 -0.10
CA THR A 173 -19.85 5.05 -0.51
C THR A 173 -19.58 4.95 -2.01
N PRO A 174 -19.05 3.82 -2.52
CA PRO A 174 -18.90 3.61 -3.97
C PRO A 174 -20.21 3.82 -4.74
N GLU A 175 -21.32 3.34 -4.20
CA GLU A 175 -22.64 3.51 -4.84
C GLU A 175 -22.98 5.00 -4.99
N HIS A 176 -22.83 5.80 -3.93
CA HIS A 176 -23.05 7.25 -4.00
C HIS A 176 -22.09 7.88 -5.02
N PHE A 177 -20.80 7.63 -4.89
CA PHE A 177 -19.76 8.30 -5.67
C PHE A 177 -19.88 8.01 -7.19
N PHE A 178 -20.12 6.75 -7.56
CA PHE A 178 -20.14 6.34 -8.97
C PHE A 178 -21.50 6.47 -9.64
N LEU A 179 -22.62 6.40 -8.89
CA LEU A 179 -23.96 6.42 -9.47
C LEU A 179 -24.70 7.75 -9.24
N ASN A 180 -24.44 8.40 -8.11
CA ASN A 180 -25.18 9.61 -7.69
C ASN A 180 -24.24 10.71 -7.16
N PRO A 181 -23.15 11.07 -7.88
CA PRO A 181 -22.25 12.13 -7.42
C PRO A 181 -22.96 13.48 -7.32
N THR A 182 -22.74 14.17 -6.23
CA THR A 182 -23.39 15.48 -5.95
C THR A 182 -22.55 16.65 -6.43
N HIS A 183 -21.23 16.55 -6.35
CA HIS A 183 -20.35 17.64 -6.75
C HIS A 183 -20.14 17.67 -8.27
N GLU A 184 -20.24 18.84 -8.88
CA GLU A 184 -20.14 19.01 -10.34
C GLU A 184 -18.79 18.52 -10.88
N ARG A 185 -17.70 18.80 -10.19
CA ARG A 185 -16.36 18.40 -10.58
C ARG A 185 -16.21 16.87 -10.59
N THR A 186 -16.83 16.16 -9.63
CA THR A 186 -16.88 14.70 -9.59
C THR A 186 -17.63 14.15 -10.81
N ARG A 187 -18.79 14.73 -11.15
CA ARG A 187 -19.55 14.34 -12.35
C ARG A 187 -18.73 14.52 -13.62
N GLN A 188 -18.05 15.65 -13.76
CA GLN A 188 -17.18 15.95 -14.90
C GLN A 188 -16.00 14.96 -15.00
N PHE A 189 -15.42 14.58 -13.86
CA PHE A 189 -14.32 13.60 -13.80
C PHE A 189 -14.81 12.22 -14.25
N LEU A 190 -15.90 11.73 -13.64
CA LEU A 190 -16.44 10.41 -13.95
C LEU A 190 -16.91 10.29 -15.42
N SER A 191 -17.52 11.32 -15.98
CA SER A 191 -17.97 11.32 -17.39
C SER A 191 -16.84 11.24 -18.42
N LYS A 192 -15.57 11.41 -18.00
CA LYS A 192 -14.40 11.26 -18.87
C LYS A 192 -13.73 9.89 -18.77
N ILE A 193 -14.09 9.12 -17.75
CA ILE A 193 -13.39 7.86 -17.42
C ILE A 193 -14.34 6.66 -17.58
N LEU A 194 -15.63 6.85 -17.32
CA LEU A 194 -16.69 5.86 -17.50
C LEU A 194 -17.45 6.09 -18.81
#